data_c23f8d200dccd97a4dfe44580df28dbd
#
_entry.id   c23f8d200dccd97a4dfe44580df28dbd
#
_cell.length_a   1.000
_cell.length_b   1.000
_cell.length_c   1.000
_cell.angle_alpha   90.00
_cell.angle_beta   90.00
_cell.angle_gamma   90.00
#
_symmetry.space_group_name_H-M   'P 1'
#
loop_
_entity.id
_entity.type
_entity.pdbx_description
1 polymer ?
#
loop_
_entity_poly.entity_id
_entity_poly.type
_entity_poly.pdbx_seq_one_letter_code
_entity_poly.pdbx_strand_id
1 'polypeptide(L)'
;KDIAGVMDRLLATDEQIANVQSEMRMAPMFKDAEAAGMTDEAFAEYKQRYEDAREAAHAELVQEAFAETRRERTKWWREELEAETNRVLAGMDADPSWRTRAIIQSGVLPSGAPLPEVYPPRMKLNKAATAEYGHDLPGGNQLFARDGVSPDRAAQDLGYETGDQMLYELSQLPKDENGRFLTAKQFADQQAQEYMLQEHGDIMNPDEMHE
;
A
#
# COMPACT_ATOMS: atom_id res chain seq x y z
N LYS A 1 25.31 -33.89 7.96
CA LYS A 1 26.27 -33.02 8.67
C LYS A 1 26.36 -31.72 7.89
N ASP A 2 26.07 -30.66 8.55
CA ASP A 2 25.98 -29.30 8.02
C ASP A 2 27.35 -28.83 7.55
N ILE A 3 27.56 -28.87 6.23
CA ILE A 3 28.83 -28.45 5.59
C ILE A 3 29.02 -26.95 5.77
N ALA A 4 27.95 -26.15 5.77
CA ALA A 4 27.99 -24.71 5.99
C ALA A 4 28.56 -24.39 7.38
N GLY A 5 28.13 -25.06 8.42
CA GLY A 5 28.63 -24.85 9.78
C GLY A 5 30.11 -25.30 9.99
N VAL A 6 30.63 -26.18 9.14
CA VAL A 6 32.05 -26.54 9.15
C VAL A 6 32.90 -25.51 8.42
N MET A 7 32.39 -24.93 7.34
CA MET A 7 33.09 -23.92 6.54
C MET A 7 33.16 -22.55 7.24
N ASP A 8 32.10 -22.16 7.96
CA ASP A 8 32.10 -20.98 8.84
C ASP A 8 33.19 -21.05 9.91
N ARG A 9 33.43 -22.25 10.46
CA ARG A 9 34.50 -22.46 11.46
C ARG A 9 35.92 -22.40 10.91
N LEU A 10 36.06 -22.58 9.58
CA LEU A 10 37.36 -22.51 8.91
C LEU A 10 37.67 -21.12 8.35
N LEU A 11 36.80 -20.12 8.57
CA LEU A 11 36.95 -18.76 8.05
C LEU A 11 37.19 -18.72 6.52
N ALA A 12 36.65 -19.70 5.79
CA ALA A 12 36.75 -19.73 4.33
C ALA A 12 35.95 -18.57 3.75
N THR A 13 36.52 -17.85 2.80
CA THR A 13 35.81 -16.78 2.08
C THR A 13 34.78 -17.40 1.13
N ASP A 14 33.72 -16.64 0.78
CA ASP A 14 32.71 -17.09 -0.19
C ASP A 14 33.32 -17.50 -1.53
N GLU A 15 34.40 -16.85 -1.92
CA GLU A 15 35.17 -17.19 -3.13
C GLU A 15 35.87 -18.56 -3.01
N GLN A 16 36.44 -18.86 -1.85
CA GLN A 16 37.05 -20.17 -1.61
C GLN A 16 36.00 -21.29 -1.59
N ILE A 17 34.85 -21.03 -1.00
CA ILE A 17 33.70 -21.95 -0.98
C ILE A 17 33.22 -22.21 -2.41
N ALA A 18 33.03 -21.17 -3.22
CA ALA A 18 32.61 -21.29 -4.60
C ALA A 18 33.59 -22.07 -5.44
N ASN A 19 34.92 -21.86 -5.26
CA ASN A 19 35.97 -22.57 -5.95
C ASN A 19 35.98 -24.07 -5.61
N VAL A 20 35.93 -24.42 -4.31
CA VAL A 20 35.84 -25.83 -3.88
C VAL A 20 34.58 -26.51 -4.41
N GLN A 21 33.44 -25.85 -4.38
CA GLN A 21 32.21 -26.40 -4.96
C GLN A 21 32.29 -26.57 -6.48
N SER A 22 32.98 -25.68 -7.18
CA SER A 22 33.24 -25.79 -8.62
C SER A 22 34.12 -26.97 -8.92
N GLU A 23 35.25 -27.13 -8.22
CA GLU A 23 36.18 -28.25 -8.38
C GLU A 23 35.53 -29.61 -8.10
N MET A 24 34.74 -29.72 -7.02
CA MET A 24 34.02 -30.96 -6.69
C MET A 24 33.00 -31.37 -7.74
N ARG A 25 32.41 -30.42 -8.45
CA ARG A 25 31.47 -30.69 -9.56
C ARG A 25 32.18 -31.05 -10.85
N MET A 26 33.35 -30.50 -11.08
CA MET A 26 34.11 -30.71 -12.30
C MET A 26 34.93 -32.00 -12.31
N ALA A 27 35.28 -32.54 -11.15
CA ALA A 27 36.05 -33.78 -11.04
C ALA A 27 35.45 -35.01 -11.75
N PRO A 28 34.12 -35.26 -11.69
CA PRO A 28 33.50 -36.31 -12.48
C PRO A 28 33.57 -36.03 -13.97
N MET A 29 33.38 -34.78 -14.40
CA MET A 29 33.41 -34.39 -15.84
C MET A 29 34.78 -34.57 -16.44
N PHE A 30 35.84 -34.32 -15.68
CA PHE A 30 37.23 -34.59 -16.16
C PHE A 30 37.46 -36.08 -16.44
N LYS A 31 37.01 -36.97 -15.54
CA LYS A 31 37.12 -38.43 -15.74
C LYS A 31 36.34 -38.91 -16.95
N ASP A 32 35.17 -38.36 -17.18
CA ASP A 32 34.32 -38.70 -18.31
C ASP A 32 34.93 -38.19 -19.62
N ALA A 33 35.53 -37.01 -19.63
CA ALA A 33 36.23 -36.43 -20.77
C ALA A 33 37.48 -37.20 -21.14
N GLU A 34 38.30 -37.64 -20.16
CA GLU A 34 39.46 -38.48 -20.35
C GLU A 34 39.05 -39.85 -20.91
N ALA A 35 37.99 -40.45 -20.37
CA ALA A 35 37.45 -41.74 -20.87
C ALA A 35 36.89 -41.61 -22.29
N ALA A 36 36.40 -40.44 -22.70
CA ALA A 36 35.93 -40.13 -24.05
C ALA A 36 37.06 -39.75 -25.02
N GLY A 37 38.32 -39.68 -24.57
CA GLY A 37 39.48 -39.34 -25.40
C GLY A 37 39.50 -37.84 -25.81
N MET A 38 38.94 -36.94 -25.02
CA MET A 38 38.99 -35.51 -25.27
C MET A 38 40.42 -34.98 -25.12
N THR A 39 40.81 -34.05 -26.00
CA THR A 39 42.05 -33.30 -25.80
C THR A 39 41.90 -32.27 -24.68
N ASP A 40 43.02 -31.85 -24.06
CA ASP A 40 43.00 -30.83 -22.98
C ASP A 40 42.37 -29.53 -23.43
N GLU A 41 42.59 -29.13 -24.70
CA GLU A 41 41.97 -27.90 -25.27
C GLU A 41 40.45 -28.06 -25.43
N ALA A 42 40.00 -29.21 -25.94
CA ALA A 42 38.56 -29.48 -26.09
C ALA A 42 37.85 -29.56 -24.72
N PHE A 43 38.52 -30.08 -23.71
CA PHE A 43 38.00 -30.12 -22.35
C PHE A 43 37.92 -28.71 -21.71
N ALA A 44 38.94 -27.86 -21.94
CA ALA A 44 38.93 -26.48 -21.48
C ALA A 44 37.78 -25.68 -22.10
N GLU A 45 37.55 -25.85 -23.41
CA GLU A 45 36.41 -25.19 -24.08
C GLU A 45 35.07 -25.72 -23.57
N TYR A 46 34.93 -26.99 -23.32
CA TYR A 46 33.73 -27.59 -22.74
C TYR A 46 33.47 -27.07 -21.33
N LYS A 47 34.52 -26.97 -20.50
CA LYS A 47 34.45 -26.41 -19.14
C LYS A 47 33.94 -24.99 -19.18
N GLN A 48 34.50 -24.14 -20.03
CA GLN A 48 34.09 -22.74 -20.16
C GLN A 48 32.61 -22.62 -20.57
N ARG A 49 32.18 -23.36 -21.60
CA ARG A 49 30.78 -23.37 -22.04
C ARG A 49 29.82 -23.84 -20.94
N TYR A 50 30.24 -24.80 -20.12
CA TYR A 50 29.44 -25.27 -18.99
C TYR A 50 29.30 -24.22 -17.90
N GLU A 51 30.41 -23.53 -17.55
CA GLU A 51 30.39 -22.45 -16.58
C GLU A 51 29.54 -21.29 -17.05
N ASP A 52 29.70 -20.88 -18.32
CA ASP A 52 28.87 -19.79 -18.92
C ASP A 52 27.38 -20.16 -18.92
N ALA A 53 27.04 -21.37 -19.30
CA ALA A 53 25.65 -21.85 -19.30
C ALA A 53 25.07 -21.92 -17.87
N ARG A 54 25.88 -22.31 -16.90
CA ARG A 54 25.47 -22.35 -15.49
C ARG A 54 25.25 -20.94 -14.92
N GLU A 55 26.15 -20.00 -15.22
CA GLU A 55 26.01 -18.61 -14.84
C GLU A 55 24.74 -17.98 -15.42
N ALA A 56 24.51 -18.22 -16.72
CA ALA A 56 23.30 -17.75 -17.40
C ALA A 56 22.02 -18.33 -16.75
N ALA A 57 22.00 -19.65 -16.51
CA ALA A 57 20.86 -20.30 -15.84
C ALA A 57 20.66 -19.81 -14.40
N HIS A 58 21.74 -19.58 -13.66
CA HIS A 58 21.64 -18.99 -12.30
C HIS A 58 21.10 -17.58 -12.34
N ALA A 59 21.59 -16.73 -13.25
CA ALA A 59 21.10 -15.37 -13.41
C ALA A 59 19.60 -15.34 -13.78
N GLU A 60 19.14 -16.24 -14.66
CA GLU A 60 17.73 -16.36 -15.01
C GLU A 60 16.86 -16.75 -13.81
N LEU A 61 17.27 -17.77 -13.03
CA LEU A 61 16.56 -18.20 -11.83
C LEU A 61 16.50 -17.10 -10.76
N VAL A 62 17.57 -16.33 -10.58
CA VAL A 62 17.61 -15.20 -9.66
C VAL A 62 16.64 -14.10 -10.12
N GLN A 63 16.64 -13.78 -11.42
CA GLN A 63 15.69 -12.79 -11.96
C GLN A 63 14.23 -13.24 -11.81
N GLU A 64 13.95 -14.52 -12.05
CA GLU A 64 12.61 -15.07 -11.87
C GLU A 64 12.16 -15.00 -10.41
N ALA A 65 13.01 -15.41 -9.46
CA ALA A 65 12.73 -15.34 -8.03
C ALA A 65 12.50 -13.90 -7.56
N PHE A 66 13.30 -12.93 -8.02
CA PHE A 66 13.07 -11.52 -7.74
C PHE A 66 11.75 -11.00 -8.32
N ALA A 67 11.42 -11.41 -9.55
CA ALA A 67 10.16 -11.01 -10.18
C ALA A 67 8.94 -11.56 -9.43
N GLU A 68 9.01 -12.80 -8.96
CA GLU A 68 7.96 -13.44 -8.16
C GLU A 68 7.80 -12.75 -6.81
N THR A 69 8.89 -12.56 -6.06
CA THR A 69 8.88 -11.84 -4.77
C THR A 69 8.31 -10.44 -4.90
N ARG A 70 8.68 -9.71 -5.97
CA ARG A 70 8.15 -8.38 -6.24
C ARG A 70 6.63 -8.40 -6.50
N ARG A 71 6.14 -9.40 -7.24
CA ARG A 71 4.70 -9.56 -7.50
C ARG A 71 3.93 -9.84 -6.21
N GLU A 72 4.46 -10.73 -5.37
CA GLU A 72 3.84 -11.07 -4.08
C GLU A 72 3.82 -9.87 -3.13
N ARG A 73 4.93 -9.13 -3.01
CA ARG A 73 5.00 -7.89 -2.22
C ARG A 73 4.01 -6.83 -2.71
N THR A 74 3.94 -6.62 -4.04
CA THR A 74 3.00 -5.65 -4.61
C THR A 74 1.55 -6.04 -4.36
N LYS A 75 1.23 -7.34 -4.43
CA LYS A 75 -0.11 -7.85 -4.14
C LYS A 75 -0.44 -7.64 -2.67
N TRP A 76 0.45 -8.07 -1.77
CA TRP A 76 0.29 -7.89 -0.33
C TRP A 76 0.11 -6.41 0.04
N TRP A 77 0.96 -5.52 -0.46
CA TRP A 77 0.85 -4.08 -0.21
C TRP A 77 -0.51 -3.51 -0.59
N ARG A 78 -1.03 -3.91 -1.74
CA ARG A 78 -2.33 -3.45 -2.20
C ARG A 78 -3.46 -3.93 -1.31
N GLU A 79 -3.42 -5.20 -0.91
CA GLU A 79 -4.43 -5.81 -0.05
C GLU A 79 -4.42 -5.17 1.34
N GLU A 80 -3.24 -4.94 1.90
CA GLU A 80 -3.09 -4.31 3.21
C GLU A 80 -3.48 -2.83 3.19
N LEU A 81 -3.07 -2.10 2.15
CA LEU A 81 -3.49 -0.70 1.96
C LEU A 81 -5.01 -0.57 1.84
N GLU A 82 -5.66 -1.46 1.11
CA GLU A 82 -7.12 -1.49 1.01
C GLU A 82 -7.78 -1.79 2.37
N ALA A 83 -7.24 -2.74 3.11
CA ALA A 83 -7.73 -3.08 4.45
C ALA A 83 -7.58 -1.90 5.42
N GLU A 84 -6.45 -1.20 5.38
CA GLU A 84 -6.22 -0.01 6.22
C GLU A 84 -7.11 1.16 5.81
N THR A 85 -7.27 1.43 4.51
CA THR A 85 -8.23 2.43 4.01
C THR A 85 -9.64 2.16 4.55
N ASN A 86 -10.09 0.90 4.49
CA ASN A 86 -11.40 0.51 5.00
C ASN A 86 -11.50 0.68 6.53
N ARG A 87 -10.42 0.42 7.28
CA ARG A 87 -10.35 0.65 8.72
C ARG A 87 -10.50 2.14 9.06
N VAL A 88 -9.79 3.01 8.35
CA VAL A 88 -9.91 4.46 8.53
C VAL A 88 -11.32 4.92 8.22
N LEU A 89 -11.91 4.49 7.10
CA LEU A 89 -13.29 4.84 6.72
C LEU A 89 -14.29 4.40 7.80
N ALA A 90 -14.15 3.19 8.34
CA ALA A 90 -15.00 2.71 9.44
C ALA A 90 -14.83 3.55 10.73
N GLY A 91 -13.62 4.01 11.02
CA GLY A 91 -13.37 4.96 12.12
C GLY A 91 -14.07 6.30 11.91
N MET A 92 -14.10 6.79 10.67
CA MET A 92 -14.79 8.03 10.31
C MET A 92 -16.32 7.95 10.46
N ASP A 93 -16.92 6.77 10.41
CA ASP A 93 -18.35 6.58 10.65
C ASP A 93 -18.76 7.03 12.08
N ALA A 94 -17.84 6.94 13.03
CA ALA A 94 -18.06 7.38 14.39
C ALA A 94 -17.79 8.89 14.60
N ASP A 95 -17.03 9.52 13.71
CA ASP A 95 -16.70 10.94 13.77
C ASP A 95 -17.92 11.82 13.43
N PRO A 96 -18.33 12.76 14.29
CA PRO A 96 -19.52 13.59 14.09
C PRO A 96 -19.46 14.40 12.79
N SER A 97 -18.33 15.00 12.46
CA SER A 97 -18.18 15.89 11.31
C SER A 97 -18.24 15.14 9.99
N TRP A 98 -17.54 14.01 9.91
CA TRP A 98 -17.58 13.14 8.73
C TRP A 98 -18.96 12.53 8.53
N ARG A 99 -19.58 12.05 9.60
CA ARG A 99 -20.95 11.50 9.56
C ARG A 99 -21.97 12.57 9.13
N THR A 100 -21.90 13.76 9.70
CA THR A 100 -22.78 14.88 9.33
C THR A 100 -22.64 15.23 7.85
N ARG A 101 -21.40 15.34 7.36
CA ARG A 101 -21.15 15.55 5.93
C ARG A 101 -21.76 14.44 5.09
N ALA A 102 -21.59 13.19 5.48
CA ALA A 102 -22.12 12.03 4.77
C ALA A 102 -23.65 12.04 4.70
N ILE A 103 -24.32 12.35 5.80
CA ILE A 103 -25.79 12.49 5.85
C ILE A 103 -26.26 13.58 4.91
N ILE A 104 -25.65 14.76 4.96
CA ILE A 104 -26.04 15.91 4.15
C ILE A 104 -25.73 15.68 2.67
N GLN A 105 -24.60 15.08 2.35
CA GLN A 105 -24.09 14.95 0.97
C GLN A 105 -24.66 13.73 0.24
N SER A 106 -24.57 12.56 0.84
CA SER A 106 -24.81 11.27 0.19
C SER A 106 -25.96 10.46 0.78
N GLY A 107 -26.19 10.56 2.07
CA GLY A 107 -27.14 9.70 2.80
C GLY A 107 -26.61 8.30 3.09
N VAL A 108 -25.29 8.11 3.00
CA VAL A 108 -24.58 6.88 3.42
C VAL A 108 -23.35 7.26 4.22
N LEU A 109 -22.90 6.39 5.12
CA LEU A 109 -21.72 6.64 5.95
C LEU A 109 -20.42 6.72 5.12
N PRO A 110 -19.33 7.28 5.67
CA PRO A 110 -18.01 7.30 5.01
C PRO A 110 -17.53 5.94 4.51
N SER A 111 -17.77 4.85 5.25
CA SER A 111 -17.48 3.47 4.85
C SER A 111 -18.33 2.94 3.69
N GLY A 112 -19.39 3.66 3.31
CA GLY A 112 -20.41 3.19 2.37
C GLY A 112 -21.54 2.40 3.04
N ALA A 113 -21.48 2.19 4.33
CA ALA A 113 -22.55 1.53 5.08
C ALA A 113 -23.83 2.38 5.08
N PRO A 114 -25.02 1.77 5.14
CA PRO A 114 -26.28 2.48 5.26
C PRO A 114 -26.34 3.25 6.59
N LEU A 115 -27.00 4.42 6.56
CA LEU A 115 -27.24 5.16 7.79
C LEU A 115 -28.11 4.34 8.75
N PRO A 116 -27.74 4.26 10.04
CA PRO A 116 -28.62 3.74 11.08
C PRO A 116 -29.95 4.49 11.13
N GLU A 117 -31.06 3.82 11.44
CA GLU A 117 -32.41 4.41 11.51
C GLU A 117 -32.54 5.56 12.54
N VAL A 118 -31.61 5.64 13.48
CA VAL A 118 -31.55 6.75 14.48
C VAL A 118 -31.23 8.10 13.83
N TYR A 119 -30.60 8.08 12.64
CA TYR A 119 -30.30 9.32 11.93
C TYR A 119 -31.40 9.67 10.93
N PRO A 120 -31.59 10.98 10.68
CA PRO A 120 -32.53 11.41 9.64
C PRO A 120 -32.06 10.87 8.27
N PRO A 121 -33.01 10.65 7.34
CA PRO A 121 -32.64 10.36 5.98
C PRO A 121 -31.82 11.51 5.39
N ARG A 122 -31.16 11.25 4.25
CA ARG A 122 -30.38 12.29 3.56
C ARG A 122 -31.13 13.62 3.53
N MET A 123 -30.51 14.66 4.07
CA MET A 123 -31.01 16.02 4.06
C MET A 123 -30.10 16.94 3.22
N LYS A 124 -30.65 18.08 2.79
CA LYS A 124 -29.89 19.13 2.13
C LYS A 124 -30.07 20.42 2.95
N LEU A 125 -29.01 21.23 3.01
CA LEU A 125 -29.07 22.53 3.64
C LEU A 125 -29.69 23.58 2.71
N ASN A 126 -30.41 24.54 3.28
CA ASN A 126 -30.85 25.71 2.53
C ASN A 126 -29.66 26.63 2.25
N LYS A 127 -29.37 26.87 0.97
CA LYS A 127 -28.18 27.61 0.55
C LYS A 127 -28.15 29.05 1.06
N ALA A 128 -29.32 29.76 1.04
CA ALA A 128 -29.38 31.14 1.48
C ALA A 128 -29.18 31.26 2.99
N ALA A 129 -29.88 30.45 3.77
CA ALA A 129 -29.75 30.43 5.21
C ALA A 129 -28.33 30.01 5.66
N THR A 130 -27.68 29.11 4.95
CA THR A 130 -26.31 28.69 5.27
C THR A 130 -25.27 29.78 4.97
N ALA A 131 -25.48 30.57 3.91
CA ALA A 131 -24.57 31.65 3.54
C ALA A 131 -24.45 32.75 4.58
N GLU A 132 -25.47 32.93 5.44
CA GLU A 132 -25.47 33.91 6.51
C GLU A 132 -24.41 33.63 7.58
N TYR A 133 -23.98 32.38 7.74
CA TYR A 133 -22.96 31.98 8.71
C TYR A 133 -21.51 32.19 8.24
N GLY A 134 -21.28 32.33 6.93
CA GLY A 134 -19.97 32.69 6.37
C GLY A 134 -18.90 31.60 6.44
N HIS A 135 -19.25 30.35 6.75
CA HIS A 135 -18.29 29.22 6.76
C HIS A 135 -17.99 28.70 5.36
N ASP A 136 -16.74 28.34 5.14
CA ASP A 136 -16.33 27.57 3.96
C ASP A 136 -16.69 26.10 4.16
N LEU A 137 -17.45 25.49 3.24
CA LEU A 137 -18.05 24.18 3.43
C LEU A 137 -17.68 23.19 2.35
N PRO A 138 -17.50 21.90 2.69
CA PRO A 138 -17.17 20.85 1.74
C PRO A 138 -18.32 20.57 0.77
N GLY A 139 -18.00 20.30 -0.51
CA GLY A 139 -18.94 19.67 -1.46
C GLY A 139 -19.86 20.58 -2.27
N GLY A 140 -19.71 21.89 -2.20
CA GLY A 140 -20.39 22.82 -3.10
C GLY A 140 -21.91 22.56 -3.21
N ASN A 141 -22.43 22.49 -4.44
CA ASN A 141 -23.87 22.29 -4.69
C ASN A 141 -24.45 20.95 -4.19
N GLN A 142 -23.61 19.98 -3.83
CA GLN A 142 -24.10 18.68 -3.31
C GLN A 142 -24.67 18.78 -1.90
N LEU A 143 -24.27 19.80 -1.12
CA LEU A 143 -24.80 20.04 0.22
C LEU A 143 -26.14 20.78 0.21
N PHE A 144 -26.47 21.49 -0.86
CA PHE A 144 -27.52 22.49 -0.86
C PHE A 144 -28.72 22.10 -1.73
N ALA A 145 -29.90 22.54 -1.29
CA ALA A 145 -31.11 22.57 -2.08
C ALA A 145 -31.83 23.91 -1.83
N ARG A 146 -32.69 24.32 -2.77
CA ARG A 146 -33.50 25.55 -2.60
C ARG A 146 -34.49 25.42 -1.46
N ASP A 147 -35.05 24.25 -1.31
CA ASP A 147 -36.00 23.80 -0.29
C ASP A 147 -35.33 23.01 0.84
N GLY A 148 -34.02 23.15 0.99
CA GLY A 148 -33.24 22.51 2.05
C GLY A 148 -33.64 23.04 3.44
N VAL A 149 -33.25 22.30 4.48
CA VAL A 149 -33.45 22.66 5.87
C VAL A 149 -32.51 23.78 6.31
N SER A 150 -32.91 24.58 7.29
CA SER A 150 -32.01 25.56 7.89
C SER A 150 -30.87 24.86 8.65
N PRO A 151 -29.69 25.53 8.79
CA PRO A 151 -28.58 24.96 9.56
C PRO A 151 -28.96 24.62 11.01
N ASP A 152 -29.74 25.45 11.69
CA ASP A 152 -30.15 25.18 13.07
C ASP A 152 -31.06 23.97 13.17
N ARG A 153 -31.94 23.77 12.20
CA ARG A 153 -32.81 22.59 12.19
C ARG A 153 -31.99 21.34 11.92
N ALA A 154 -31.05 21.39 10.96
CA ALA A 154 -30.15 20.29 10.68
C ALA A 154 -29.28 19.95 11.90
N ALA A 155 -28.76 20.96 12.59
CA ALA A 155 -27.99 20.81 13.82
C ALA A 155 -28.77 20.05 14.90
N GLN A 156 -30.01 20.42 15.16
CA GLN A 156 -30.88 19.74 16.13
C GLN A 156 -31.09 18.26 15.76
N ASP A 157 -31.37 17.98 14.47
CA ASP A 157 -31.59 16.61 13.98
C ASP A 157 -30.31 15.75 14.01
N LEU A 158 -29.12 16.38 14.00
CA LEU A 158 -27.81 15.73 13.98
C LEU A 158 -27.09 15.75 15.34
N GLY A 159 -27.68 16.36 16.36
CA GLY A 159 -27.19 16.37 17.74
C GLY A 159 -26.19 17.48 18.07
N TYR A 160 -26.17 18.57 17.29
CA TYR A 160 -25.41 19.78 17.59
C TYR A 160 -26.27 20.80 18.35
N GLU A 161 -25.62 21.67 19.11
CA GLU A 161 -26.33 22.72 19.87
C GLU A 161 -26.86 23.82 18.92
N THR A 162 -26.09 24.22 17.93
CA THR A 162 -26.42 25.29 16.98
C THR A 162 -25.99 24.95 15.54
N GLY A 163 -26.65 25.61 14.58
CA GLY A 163 -26.25 25.54 13.18
C GLY A 163 -24.84 26.05 12.95
N ASP A 164 -24.43 27.09 13.67
CA ASP A 164 -23.08 27.67 13.58
C ASP A 164 -22.01 26.67 14.00
N GLN A 165 -22.19 25.98 15.13
CA GLN A 165 -21.30 24.95 15.60
C GLN A 165 -21.15 23.83 14.54
N MET A 166 -22.28 23.32 14.04
CA MET A 166 -22.27 22.27 13.01
C MET A 166 -21.51 22.71 11.75
N LEU A 167 -21.77 23.91 11.26
CA LEU A 167 -21.11 24.44 10.05
C LEU A 167 -19.63 24.72 10.30
N TYR A 168 -19.26 25.21 11.48
CA TYR A 168 -17.87 25.39 11.88
C TYR A 168 -17.11 24.05 11.84
N GLU A 169 -17.64 23.00 12.47
CA GLU A 169 -17.00 21.68 12.45
C GLU A 169 -16.86 21.13 11.04
N LEU A 170 -17.85 21.29 10.17
CA LEU A 170 -17.75 20.92 8.76
C LEU A 170 -16.66 21.72 8.03
N SER A 171 -16.44 22.99 8.41
CA SER A 171 -15.39 23.84 7.81
C SER A 171 -13.96 23.42 8.22
N GLN A 172 -13.83 22.68 9.32
CA GLN A 172 -12.54 22.16 9.81
C GLN A 172 -12.14 20.84 9.16
N LEU A 173 -12.99 20.25 8.33
CA LEU A 173 -12.64 19.02 7.62
C LEU A 173 -11.39 19.19 6.75
N PRO A 174 -10.57 18.15 6.59
CA PRO A 174 -9.29 18.21 5.88
C PRO A 174 -9.41 18.72 4.45
N LYS A 175 -8.41 19.50 4.06
CA LYS A 175 -8.25 20.07 2.70
C LYS A 175 -6.95 19.61 2.07
N ASP A 176 -6.93 19.58 0.74
CA ASP A 176 -5.73 19.36 -0.04
C ASP A 176 -4.83 20.62 -0.07
N GLU A 177 -3.67 20.52 -0.71
CA GLU A 177 -2.70 21.62 -0.88
C GLU A 177 -3.29 22.84 -1.62
N ASN A 178 -4.37 22.66 -2.37
CA ASN A 178 -5.08 23.69 -3.09
C ASN A 178 -6.25 24.29 -2.30
N GLY A 179 -6.42 23.90 -1.04
CA GLY A 179 -7.50 24.34 -0.17
C GLY A 179 -8.87 23.71 -0.50
N ARG A 180 -8.91 22.61 -1.25
CA ARG A 180 -10.15 21.88 -1.55
C ARG A 180 -10.38 20.80 -0.51
N PHE A 181 -11.61 20.69 -0.03
CA PHE A 181 -11.96 19.64 0.93
C PHE A 181 -11.77 18.25 0.34
N LEU A 182 -11.03 17.41 1.05
CA LEU A 182 -10.87 16.01 0.72
C LEU A 182 -12.21 15.27 0.85
N THR A 183 -12.46 14.31 -0.02
CA THR A 183 -13.52 13.34 0.21
C THR A 183 -13.10 12.37 1.32
N ALA A 184 -14.05 11.66 1.93
CA ALA A 184 -13.76 10.65 2.95
C ALA A 184 -12.75 9.62 2.44
N LYS A 185 -12.95 9.14 1.20
CA LYS A 185 -12.03 8.19 0.59
C LYS A 185 -10.62 8.76 0.38
N GLN A 186 -10.49 9.98 -0.15
CA GLN A 186 -9.17 10.60 -0.35
C GLN A 186 -8.42 10.78 0.97
N PHE A 187 -9.11 11.21 2.02
CA PHE A 187 -8.51 11.34 3.34
C PHE A 187 -8.10 9.98 3.90
N ALA A 188 -8.96 8.97 3.79
CA ALA A 188 -8.65 7.62 4.25
C ALA A 188 -7.49 6.99 3.47
N ASP A 189 -7.43 7.17 2.15
CA ASP A 189 -6.32 6.69 1.31
C ASP A 189 -4.99 7.35 1.73
N GLN A 190 -4.99 8.66 2.05
CA GLN A 190 -3.78 9.36 2.53
C GLN A 190 -3.33 8.82 3.89
N GLN A 191 -4.24 8.68 4.84
CA GLN A 191 -3.93 8.18 6.18
C GLN A 191 -3.44 6.73 6.14
N ALA A 192 -4.08 5.89 5.33
CA ALA A 192 -3.67 4.50 5.15
C ALA A 192 -2.27 4.42 4.51
N GLN A 193 -2.00 5.25 3.50
CA GLN A 193 -0.70 5.29 2.84
C GLN A 193 0.41 5.76 3.79
N GLU A 194 0.15 6.79 4.59
CA GLU A 194 1.09 7.27 5.61
C GLU A 194 1.37 6.21 6.67
N TYR A 195 0.34 5.53 7.17
CA TYR A 195 0.46 4.42 8.10
C TYR A 195 1.32 3.28 7.51
N MET A 196 1.02 2.85 6.28
CA MET A 196 1.75 1.78 5.61
C MET A 196 3.23 2.11 5.42
N LEU A 197 3.55 3.36 5.03
CA LEU A 197 4.92 3.81 4.90
C LEU A 197 5.65 3.88 6.25
N GLN A 198 4.95 4.27 7.31
CA GLN A 198 5.53 4.35 8.65
C GLN A 198 5.82 2.97 9.25
N GLU A 199 4.90 2.01 9.08
CA GLU A 199 5.01 0.67 9.67
C GLU A 199 5.89 -0.29 8.85
N HIS A 200 5.91 -0.15 7.53
CA HIS A 200 6.53 -1.12 6.63
C HIS A 200 7.62 -0.54 5.73
N GLY A 201 7.88 0.77 5.81
CA GLY A 201 8.80 1.47 4.91
C GLY A 201 8.27 1.52 3.46
N ASP A 202 9.09 2.02 2.55
CA ASP A 202 8.77 2.02 1.11
C ASP A 202 9.22 0.70 0.47
N ILE A 203 8.41 -0.34 0.60
CA ILE A 203 8.68 -1.67 0.02
C ILE A 203 8.79 -1.66 -1.52
N MET A 204 8.41 -0.57 -2.17
CA MET A 204 8.53 -0.39 -3.62
C MET A 204 9.87 0.26 -4.01
N ASN A 205 10.62 0.78 -3.03
CA ASN A 205 11.94 1.34 -3.24
C ASN A 205 12.95 0.20 -3.49
N PRO A 206 13.62 0.16 -4.67
CA PRO A 206 14.61 -0.87 -4.97
C PRO A 206 15.78 -0.91 -4.00
N ASP A 207 16.14 0.22 -3.41
CA ASP A 207 17.29 0.34 -2.49
C ASP A 207 17.02 -0.29 -1.11
N GLU A 208 15.74 -0.36 -0.70
CA GLU A 208 15.34 -1.04 0.55
C GLU A 208 15.13 -2.56 0.36
N MET A 209 15.23 -3.07 -0.86
CA MET A 209 15.08 -4.50 -1.15
C MET A 209 16.37 -5.31 -0.96
N HIS A 210 17.47 -4.68 -0.57
CA HIS A 210 18.80 -5.30 -0.44
C HIS A 210 19.23 -5.54 1.01
N GLU A 211 18.44 -5.19 2.01
CA GLU A 211 18.64 -5.55 3.42
C GLU A 211 17.73 -6.74 3.83
#